data_e6dfdaf26ffb60892f334202c0453429
#
_entry.id   e6dfdaf26ffb60892f334202c0453429
#
_cell.length_a   1.000
_cell.length_b   1.000
_cell.length_c   1.000
_cell.angle_alpha   90.00
_cell.angle_beta   90.00
_cell.angle_gamma   90.00
#
_symmetry.space_group_name_H-M   'P 1'
#
loop_
_entity.id
_entity.type
_entity.pdbx_description
1 polymer ?
#
loop_
_entity_poly.entity_id
_entity_poly.type
_entity_poly.pdbx_seq_one_letter_code
_entity_poly.pdbx_strand_id
1 'polypeptide(L)'
;QADGVVVEQIIRPTGLLDPTVEVRPARGQVEDLVEECARIAGDGDRTIVTVLTKRLAEDLCRYLESRDLRVRWLHSEVETLERLEILRALREGDFDVLVGVNLLREGLDLPEVVLVAIMDADKSGFLRSPTSMIQTIGRAARNDRGRCIMYADKMTPEMPQAIDETERRRSIQMAHNEAHGITPTTIRK
;
A
#
# COMPACT_ATOMS: atom_id res chain seq x y z
N GLN A 1 24.72 -10.85 15.79
CA GLN A 1 25.03 -9.42 15.94
C GLN A 1 24.35 -8.60 14.85
N ALA A 2 24.66 -8.86 13.57
CA ALA A 2 23.92 -8.20 12.48
C ALA A 2 22.43 -8.53 12.54
N ASP A 3 22.10 -9.75 12.90
CA ASP A 3 20.72 -10.19 13.06
C ASP A 3 20.01 -9.44 14.18
N GLY A 4 20.70 -9.16 15.29
CA GLY A 4 20.14 -8.39 16.40
C GLY A 4 19.79 -6.97 16.00
N VAL A 5 20.66 -6.31 15.23
CA VAL A 5 20.42 -4.96 14.72
C VAL A 5 19.24 -4.95 13.75
N VAL A 6 19.16 -5.93 12.85
CA VAL A 6 18.05 -6.05 11.90
C VAL A 6 16.73 -6.27 12.63
N VAL A 7 16.72 -7.14 13.65
CA VAL A 7 15.51 -7.39 14.44
C VAL A 7 15.05 -6.12 15.16
N GLU A 8 15.96 -5.36 15.75
CA GLU A 8 15.63 -4.10 16.41
C GLU A 8 15.01 -3.09 15.45
N GLN A 9 15.52 -3.00 14.21
CA GLN A 9 14.98 -2.10 13.18
C GLN A 9 13.60 -2.52 12.71
N ILE A 10 13.27 -3.80 12.78
CA ILE A 10 11.99 -4.33 12.32
C ILE A 10 10.90 -4.14 13.37
N ILE A 11 11.25 -4.23 14.65
CA ILE A 11 10.29 -4.15 15.76
C ILE A 11 9.72 -2.73 15.88
N ARG A 12 8.41 -2.63 15.93
CA ARG A 12 7.69 -1.37 16.11
C ARG A 12 7.12 -1.28 17.52
N PRO A 13 7.32 -0.14 18.21
CA PRO A 13 6.77 0.05 19.57
C PRO A 13 5.25 -0.04 19.61
N THR A 14 4.55 0.32 18.54
CA THR A 14 3.09 0.26 18.45
C THR A 14 2.55 -1.16 18.35
N GLY A 15 3.42 -2.13 18.08
CA GLY A 15 3.02 -3.51 17.80
C GLY A 15 2.41 -3.73 16.43
N LEU A 16 2.33 -2.69 15.59
CA LEU A 16 1.75 -2.81 14.25
C LEU A 16 2.53 -3.77 13.38
N LEU A 17 1.80 -4.64 12.69
CA LEU A 17 2.37 -5.65 11.80
C LEU A 17 2.55 -5.11 10.40
N ASP A 18 3.53 -5.64 9.66
CA ASP A 18 3.58 -5.43 8.23
C ASP A 18 2.31 -6.02 7.61
N PRO A 19 1.82 -5.44 6.49
CA PRO A 19 0.58 -5.91 5.90
C PRO A 19 0.66 -7.35 5.43
N THR A 20 -0.48 -8.03 5.38
CA THR A 20 -0.58 -9.29 4.67
C THR A 20 -0.54 -9.02 3.17
N VAL A 21 0.06 -9.94 2.40
CA VAL A 21 0.19 -9.78 0.95
C VAL A 21 -0.57 -10.90 0.26
N GLU A 22 -1.44 -10.53 -0.66
CA GLU A 22 -2.20 -11.47 -1.49
C GLU A 22 -1.87 -11.20 -2.96
N VAL A 23 -1.69 -12.26 -3.74
CA VAL A 23 -1.49 -12.15 -5.19
C VAL A 23 -2.78 -12.58 -5.86
N ARG A 24 -3.28 -11.73 -6.76
CA ARG A 24 -4.50 -11.99 -7.54
C ARG A 24 -4.19 -11.85 -9.04
N PRO A 25 -4.98 -12.48 -9.92
CA PRO A 25 -4.72 -12.37 -11.36
C PRO A 25 -4.78 -10.92 -11.84
N ALA A 26 -3.87 -10.56 -12.74
CA ALA A 26 -3.91 -9.25 -13.40
C ALA A 26 -5.09 -9.17 -14.36
N ARG A 27 -5.50 -10.29 -14.92
CA ARG A 27 -6.69 -10.33 -15.75
C ARG A 27 -7.92 -10.03 -14.89
N GLY A 28 -8.64 -8.97 -15.24
CA GLY A 28 -9.78 -8.52 -14.44
C GLY A 28 -9.39 -7.69 -13.23
N GLN A 29 -8.13 -7.23 -13.15
CA GLN A 29 -7.62 -6.49 -12.00
C GLN A 29 -8.41 -5.21 -11.71
N VAL A 30 -8.86 -4.50 -12.74
CA VAL A 30 -9.56 -3.23 -12.55
C VAL A 30 -10.91 -3.44 -11.87
N GLU A 31 -11.68 -4.42 -12.31
CA GLU A 31 -12.97 -4.71 -11.68
C GLU A 31 -12.80 -5.22 -10.24
N ASP A 32 -11.80 -6.06 -9.99
CA ASP A 32 -11.50 -6.53 -8.65
C ASP A 32 -11.12 -5.34 -7.74
N LEU A 33 -10.31 -4.43 -8.27
CA LEU A 33 -9.91 -3.21 -7.55
C LEU A 33 -11.12 -2.34 -7.21
N VAL A 34 -12.06 -2.18 -8.16
CA VAL A 34 -13.28 -1.40 -7.93
C VAL A 34 -14.06 -1.96 -6.74
N GLU A 35 -14.24 -3.27 -6.69
CA GLU A 35 -14.96 -3.91 -5.59
C GLU A 35 -14.26 -3.69 -4.24
N GLU A 36 -12.95 -3.85 -4.21
CA GLU A 36 -12.16 -3.63 -3.00
C GLU A 36 -12.23 -2.18 -2.53
N CYS A 37 -12.04 -1.24 -3.45
CA CYS A 37 -12.08 0.19 -3.13
C CYS A 37 -13.45 0.63 -2.64
N ALA A 38 -14.53 0.13 -3.26
CA ALA A 38 -15.89 0.48 -2.86
C ALA A 38 -16.19 0.01 -1.43
N ARG A 39 -15.79 -1.21 -1.12
CA ARG A 39 -15.97 -1.77 0.23
C ARG A 39 -15.20 -0.99 1.28
N ILE A 40 -13.93 -0.69 1.00
CA ILE A 40 -13.06 0.04 1.90
C ILE A 40 -13.56 1.47 2.12
N ALA A 41 -13.97 2.15 1.04
CA ALA A 41 -14.55 3.48 1.13
C ALA A 41 -15.83 3.48 1.97
N GLY A 42 -16.66 2.45 1.80
CA GLY A 42 -17.87 2.27 2.59
C GLY A 42 -17.61 2.13 4.09
N ASP A 43 -16.45 1.60 4.45
CA ASP A 43 -16.03 1.47 5.85
C ASP A 43 -15.35 2.75 6.38
N GLY A 44 -15.21 3.77 5.56
CA GLY A 44 -14.55 5.02 5.94
C GLY A 44 -13.03 4.97 5.88
N ASP A 45 -12.46 3.96 5.24
CA ASP A 45 -11.03 3.77 5.10
C ASP A 45 -10.53 4.19 3.72
N ARG A 46 -9.23 4.13 3.51
CA ARG A 46 -8.58 4.64 2.29
C ARG A 46 -7.77 3.55 1.60
N THR A 47 -7.58 3.73 0.30
CA THR A 47 -6.79 2.83 -0.55
C THR A 47 -5.73 3.63 -1.30
N ILE A 48 -4.53 3.06 -1.42
CA ILE A 48 -3.47 3.56 -2.28
C ILE A 48 -3.27 2.54 -3.39
N VAL A 49 -3.20 3.03 -4.64
CA VAL A 49 -3.00 2.19 -5.82
C VAL A 49 -1.76 2.66 -6.56
N THR A 50 -0.86 1.74 -6.91
CA THR A 50 0.32 2.08 -7.71
C THR A 50 0.19 1.51 -9.12
N VAL A 51 0.55 2.35 -10.10
CA VAL A 51 0.55 2.01 -11.52
C VAL A 51 1.90 2.38 -12.13
N LEU A 52 2.18 1.92 -13.34
CA LEU A 52 3.48 2.07 -13.96
C LEU A 52 3.70 3.39 -14.69
N THR A 53 2.65 4.02 -15.17
CA THR A 53 2.76 5.24 -16.00
C THR A 53 1.68 6.26 -15.64
N LYS A 54 1.96 7.53 -15.98
CA LYS A 54 0.99 8.63 -15.83
C LYS A 54 -0.31 8.34 -16.58
N ARG A 55 -0.19 7.80 -17.78
CA ARG A 55 -1.36 7.50 -18.61
C ARG A 55 -2.24 6.44 -17.94
N LEU A 56 -1.62 5.39 -17.40
CA LEU A 56 -2.37 4.38 -16.67
C LEU A 56 -3.05 4.98 -15.43
N ALA A 57 -2.38 5.92 -14.75
CA ALA A 57 -2.99 6.59 -13.61
C ALA A 57 -4.21 7.40 -14.01
N GLU A 58 -4.10 8.19 -15.09
CA GLU A 58 -5.23 8.98 -15.61
C GLU A 58 -6.40 8.09 -16.00
N ASP A 59 -6.12 7.04 -16.78
CA ASP A 59 -7.14 6.13 -17.26
C ASP A 59 -7.85 5.44 -16.11
N LEU A 60 -7.07 4.98 -15.13
CA LEU A 60 -7.62 4.31 -13.95
C LEU A 60 -8.49 5.27 -13.13
N CYS A 61 -8.04 6.51 -12.93
CA CYS A 61 -8.84 7.50 -12.20
C CYS A 61 -10.17 7.76 -12.89
N ARG A 62 -10.16 7.95 -14.19
CA ARG A 62 -11.42 8.15 -14.94
C ARG A 62 -12.35 6.98 -14.79
N TYR A 63 -11.82 5.77 -14.86
CA TYR A 63 -12.63 4.57 -14.72
C TYR A 63 -13.22 4.46 -13.32
N LEU A 64 -12.41 4.67 -12.29
CA LEU A 64 -12.87 4.61 -10.91
C LEU A 64 -13.94 5.69 -10.64
N GLU A 65 -13.76 6.90 -11.18
CA GLU A 65 -14.76 7.95 -11.07
C GLU A 65 -16.08 7.54 -11.74
N SER A 66 -16.00 6.87 -12.89
CA SER A 66 -17.19 6.39 -13.59
C SER A 66 -17.94 5.32 -12.79
N ARG A 67 -17.30 4.73 -11.81
CA ARG A 67 -17.87 3.73 -10.91
C ARG A 67 -18.20 4.32 -9.54
N ASP A 68 -18.39 5.63 -9.49
CA ASP A 68 -18.83 6.38 -8.31
C ASP A 68 -17.83 6.37 -7.14
N LEU A 69 -16.55 6.15 -7.42
CA LEU A 69 -15.48 6.24 -6.43
C LEU A 69 -14.87 7.65 -6.45
N ARG A 70 -14.57 8.17 -5.27
CA ARG A 70 -13.87 9.44 -5.14
C ARG A 70 -12.38 9.15 -5.19
N VAL A 71 -11.71 9.59 -6.25
CA VAL A 71 -10.32 9.23 -6.54
C VAL A 71 -9.55 10.45 -7.02
N ARG A 72 -8.29 10.52 -6.63
CA ARG A 72 -7.33 11.50 -7.20
C ARG A 72 -6.04 10.75 -7.52
N TRP A 73 -5.20 11.37 -8.33
CA TRP A 73 -3.91 10.75 -8.69
C TRP A 73 -2.77 11.71 -8.47
N LEU A 74 -1.57 11.14 -8.27
CA LEU A 74 -0.36 11.86 -7.91
C LEU A 74 0.77 11.38 -8.81
N HIS A 75 1.57 12.33 -9.34
CA HIS A 75 2.73 12.02 -10.17
C HIS A 75 3.84 13.04 -9.95
N SER A 76 5.01 12.81 -10.57
CA SER A 76 6.21 13.60 -10.33
C SER A 76 6.10 15.08 -10.73
N GLU A 77 5.16 15.43 -11.62
CA GLU A 77 4.97 16.80 -12.10
C GLU A 77 4.06 17.63 -11.19
N VAL A 78 3.41 17.01 -10.21
CA VAL A 78 2.58 17.73 -9.24
C VAL A 78 3.47 18.53 -8.31
N GLU A 79 3.17 19.79 -8.09
CA GLU A 79 3.95 20.67 -7.24
C GLU A 79 3.83 20.27 -5.77
N THR A 80 4.85 20.62 -4.97
CA THR A 80 4.94 20.22 -3.57
C THR A 80 3.72 20.64 -2.76
N LEU A 81 3.24 21.87 -2.91
CA LEU A 81 2.08 22.35 -2.17
C LEU A 81 0.82 21.58 -2.55
N GLU A 82 0.64 21.30 -3.82
CA GLU A 82 -0.49 20.51 -4.31
C GLU A 82 -0.42 19.07 -3.79
N ARG A 83 0.78 18.50 -3.71
CA ARG A 83 0.97 17.16 -3.12
C ARG A 83 0.52 17.11 -1.67
N LEU A 84 0.92 18.10 -0.88
CA LEU A 84 0.53 18.18 0.53
C LEU A 84 -0.99 18.32 0.66
N GLU A 85 -1.61 19.09 -0.21
CA GLU A 85 -3.06 19.27 -0.22
C GLU A 85 -3.78 17.98 -0.57
N ILE A 86 -3.28 17.22 -1.56
CA ILE A 86 -3.85 15.93 -1.94
C ILE A 86 -3.76 14.93 -0.79
N LEU A 87 -2.61 14.87 -0.12
CA LEU A 87 -2.43 13.95 1.00
C LEU A 87 -3.31 14.33 2.19
N ARG A 88 -3.45 15.62 2.47
CA ARG A 88 -4.34 16.10 3.52
C ARG A 88 -5.80 15.74 3.21
N ALA A 89 -6.22 15.95 1.96
CA ALA A 89 -7.57 15.64 1.53
C ALA A 89 -7.87 14.14 1.63
N LEU A 90 -6.89 13.29 1.32
CA LEU A 90 -7.03 11.85 1.48
C LEU A 90 -7.27 11.48 2.95
N ARG A 91 -6.49 12.05 3.85
CA ARG A 91 -6.64 11.78 5.29
C ARG A 91 -7.98 12.25 5.81
N GLU A 92 -8.43 13.42 5.39
CA GLU A 92 -9.70 14.01 5.84
C GLU A 92 -10.93 13.33 5.24
N GLY A 93 -10.74 12.48 4.22
CA GLY A 93 -11.85 11.77 3.60
C GLY A 93 -12.56 12.54 2.50
N ASP A 94 -11.90 13.56 1.94
CA ASP A 94 -12.45 14.28 0.79
C ASP A 94 -12.49 13.38 -0.44
N PHE A 95 -11.60 12.40 -0.48
CA PHE A 95 -11.64 11.31 -1.45
C PHE A 95 -11.08 10.04 -0.81
N ASP A 96 -11.28 8.88 -1.44
CA ASP A 96 -11.05 7.58 -0.80
C ASP A 96 -9.92 6.78 -1.42
N VAL A 97 -9.54 7.07 -2.66
CA VAL A 97 -8.54 6.30 -3.41
C VAL A 97 -7.50 7.24 -3.99
N LEU A 98 -6.24 6.98 -3.68
CA LEU A 98 -5.11 7.70 -4.25
C LEU A 98 -4.40 6.78 -5.24
N VAL A 99 -4.31 7.21 -6.49
CA VAL A 99 -3.57 6.49 -7.54
C VAL A 99 -2.25 7.22 -7.78
N GLY A 100 -1.14 6.50 -7.79
CA GLY A 100 0.16 7.11 -8.02
C GLY A 100 1.08 6.27 -8.86
N VAL A 101 1.99 6.93 -9.57
CA VAL A 101 3.01 6.27 -10.39
C VAL A 101 4.21 5.89 -9.53
N ASN A 102 4.72 6.83 -8.75
CA ASN A 102 5.82 6.60 -7.84
C ASN A 102 5.52 7.32 -6.53
N LEU A 103 5.06 6.58 -5.55
CA LEU A 103 4.64 7.13 -4.26
C LEU A 103 5.73 6.99 -3.19
N LEU A 104 6.95 6.54 -3.56
CA LEU A 104 8.01 6.28 -2.59
C LEU A 104 8.55 7.56 -1.95
N ARG A 105 8.44 8.68 -2.64
CA ARG A 105 8.93 9.99 -2.17
C ARG A 105 7.96 10.70 -1.24
N GLU A 106 6.74 10.21 -1.17
CA GLU A 106 5.69 10.86 -0.38
C GLU A 106 5.73 10.34 1.05
N GLY A 107 5.50 11.22 2.01
CA GLY A 107 5.36 10.83 3.41
C GLY A 107 4.00 10.19 3.66
N LEU A 108 3.79 8.99 3.14
CA LEU A 108 2.50 8.31 3.15
C LEU A 108 2.30 7.44 4.39
N ASP A 109 2.73 7.91 5.54
CA ASP A 109 2.47 7.23 6.81
C ASP A 109 1.05 7.56 7.29
N LEU A 110 0.07 7.06 6.56
CA LEU A 110 -1.34 7.38 6.78
C LEU A 110 -2.06 6.24 7.50
N PRO A 111 -2.47 6.45 8.76
CA PRO A 111 -3.17 5.39 9.51
C PRO A 111 -4.50 4.98 8.88
N GLU A 112 -5.11 5.85 8.08
CA GLU A 112 -6.38 5.60 7.42
C GLU A 112 -6.28 4.63 6.25
N VAL A 113 -5.05 4.39 5.73
CA VAL A 113 -4.84 3.49 4.58
C VAL A 113 -4.83 2.04 5.05
N VAL A 114 -5.80 1.26 4.58
CA VAL A 114 -5.91 -0.17 4.91
C VAL A 114 -5.52 -1.08 3.75
N LEU A 115 -5.49 -0.55 2.53
CA LEU A 115 -5.13 -1.35 1.35
C LEU A 115 -4.14 -0.60 0.49
N VAL A 116 -3.09 -1.32 0.08
CA VAL A 116 -2.20 -0.91 -0.99
C VAL A 116 -2.37 -1.92 -2.12
N ALA A 117 -2.72 -1.44 -3.32
CA ALA A 117 -2.86 -2.28 -4.50
C ALA A 117 -1.73 -1.99 -5.47
N ILE A 118 -1.01 -3.03 -5.89
CA ILE A 118 0.05 -2.93 -6.87
C ILE A 118 -0.47 -3.53 -8.18
N MET A 119 -0.75 -2.66 -9.15
CA MET A 119 -1.27 -3.08 -10.45
C MET A 119 -0.12 -3.58 -11.31
N ASP A 120 -0.37 -4.62 -12.11
CA ASP A 120 0.64 -5.18 -13.00
C ASP A 120 1.97 -5.47 -12.29
N ALA A 121 1.90 -6.14 -11.16
CA ALA A 121 3.07 -6.40 -10.30
C ALA A 121 4.11 -7.30 -10.99
N ASP A 122 3.72 -8.03 -12.02
CA ASP A 122 4.60 -8.93 -12.79
C ASP A 122 5.33 -8.23 -13.95
N LYS A 123 5.15 -6.93 -14.13
CA LYS A 123 5.89 -6.18 -15.13
C LYS A 123 7.28 -5.86 -14.61
N SER A 124 8.23 -5.68 -15.54
CA SER A 124 9.59 -5.32 -15.17
C SER A 124 9.74 -3.80 -15.05
N GLY A 125 10.76 -3.37 -14.31
CA GLY A 125 11.11 -1.96 -14.18
C GLY A 125 11.45 -1.57 -12.75
N PHE A 126 11.92 -0.35 -12.58
CA PHE A 126 12.36 0.19 -11.29
C PHE A 126 11.25 0.09 -10.22
N LEU A 127 10.02 0.41 -10.59
CA LEU A 127 8.90 0.40 -9.64
C LEU A 127 8.47 -1.01 -9.22
N ARG A 128 9.03 -2.03 -9.83
CA ARG A 128 8.73 -3.44 -9.52
C ARG A 128 9.95 -4.18 -8.98
N SER A 129 10.99 -3.45 -8.54
CA SER A 129 12.10 -4.05 -7.80
C SER A 129 11.62 -4.52 -6.43
N PRO A 130 12.29 -5.51 -5.81
CA PRO A 130 11.90 -5.94 -4.47
C PRO A 130 11.87 -4.81 -3.46
N THR A 131 12.88 -3.93 -3.48
CA THR A 131 12.95 -2.79 -2.57
C THR A 131 11.76 -1.84 -2.75
N SER A 132 11.44 -1.49 -4.00
CA SER A 132 10.30 -0.61 -4.29
C SER A 132 8.99 -1.22 -3.83
N MET A 133 8.79 -2.51 -4.08
CA MET A 133 7.57 -3.19 -3.66
C MET A 133 7.46 -3.27 -2.13
N ILE A 134 8.55 -3.58 -1.43
CA ILE A 134 8.57 -3.61 0.04
C ILE A 134 8.18 -2.26 0.61
N GLN A 135 8.75 -1.17 0.09
CA GLN A 135 8.42 0.18 0.53
C GLN A 135 6.97 0.54 0.26
N THR A 136 6.46 0.14 -0.89
CA THR A 136 5.06 0.38 -1.26
C THR A 136 4.11 -0.39 -0.33
N ILE A 137 4.38 -1.65 -0.08
CA ILE A 137 3.60 -2.49 0.85
C ILE A 137 3.56 -1.82 2.23
N GLY A 138 4.68 -1.28 2.68
CA GLY A 138 4.80 -0.64 3.99
C GLY A 138 3.91 0.57 4.18
N ARG A 139 3.34 1.13 3.10
CA ARG A 139 2.38 2.25 3.21
C ARG A 139 1.09 1.88 3.92
N ALA A 140 0.75 0.59 4.00
CA ALA A 140 -0.40 0.11 4.76
C ALA A 140 -0.03 -0.38 6.16
N ALA A 141 1.21 -0.21 6.59
CA ALA A 141 1.70 -0.75 7.86
C ALA A 141 1.29 0.07 9.09
N ARG A 142 0.68 1.24 8.91
CA ARG A 142 0.21 2.09 10.00
C ARG A 142 -1.19 1.74 10.48
N ASN A 143 -1.85 0.82 9.83
CA ASN A 143 -3.19 0.37 10.20
C ASN A 143 -3.13 -1.09 10.65
N ASP A 144 -3.82 -1.43 11.73
CA ASP A 144 -3.85 -2.80 12.27
C ASP A 144 -4.52 -3.79 11.32
N ARG A 145 -5.27 -3.31 10.32
CA ARG A 145 -5.92 -4.12 9.29
C ARG A 145 -5.26 -3.96 7.92
N GLY A 146 -4.02 -3.46 7.90
CA GLY A 146 -3.30 -3.21 6.66
C GLY A 146 -3.10 -4.46 5.82
N ARG A 147 -3.33 -4.33 4.52
CA ARG A 147 -3.10 -5.42 3.56
C ARG A 147 -2.65 -4.89 2.22
N CYS A 148 -2.01 -5.76 1.44
CA CYS A 148 -1.55 -5.45 0.11
C CYS A 148 -2.09 -6.49 -0.87
N ILE A 149 -2.53 -6.05 -2.03
CA ILE A 149 -2.89 -6.93 -3.14
C ILE A 149 -1.93 -6.64 -4.29
N MET A 150 -1.27 -7.69 -4.77
CA MET A 150 -0.46 -7.63 -5.99
C MET A 150 -1.24 -8.28 -7.12
N TYR A 151 -1.52 -7.52 -8.18
CA TYR A 151 -2.19 -8.06 -9.35
C TYR A 151 -1.15 -8.50 -10.37
N ALA A 152 -1.10 -9.81 -10.64
CA ALA A 152 -0.11 -10.39 -11.53
C ALA A 152 -0.64 -11.69 -12.12
N ASP A 153 -0.34 -11.95 -13.39
CA ASP A 153 -0.71 -13.21 -14.05
C ASP A 153 0.38 -14.25 -13.88
N LYS A 154 1.60 -13.84 -13.54
CA LYS A 154 2.72 -14.74 -13.29
C LYS A 154 3.53 -14.25 -12.12
N MET A 155 4.27 -15.15 -11.48
CA MET A 155 5.15 -14.83 -10.37
C MET A 155 6.55 -14.53 -10.92
N THR A 156 6.98 -13.27 -10.83
CA THR A 156 8.34 -12.87 -11.20
C THR A 156 9.31 -13.17 -10.07
N PRO A 157 10.64 -13.20 -10.31
CA PRO A 157 11.61 -13.40 -9.23
C PRO A 157 11.58 -12.31 -8.16
N GLU A 158 11.19 -11.09 -8.52
CA GLU A 158 11.13 -9.95 -7.60
C GLU A 158 9.97 -10.04 -6.61
N MET A 159 8.84 -10.61 -7.03
CA MET A 159 7.65 -10.70 -6.19
C MET A 159 7.86 -11.55 -4.93
N PRO A 160 8.37 -12.79 -5.03
CA PRO A 160 8.63 -13.59 -3.83
C PRO A 160 9.62 -12.92 -2.88
N GLN A 161 10.62 -12.21 -3.39
CA GLN A 161 11.58 -11.50 -2.54
C GLN A 161 10.87 -10.45 -1.68
N ALA A 162 9.95 -9.68 -2.27
CA ALA A 162 9.18 -8.68 -1.52
C ALA A 162 8.19 -9.33 -0.58
N ILE A 163 7.49 -10.35 -1.03
CA ILE A 163 6.48 -11.06 -0.23
C ILE A 163 7.13 -11.73 0.98
N ASP A 164 8.20 -12.48 0.75
CA ASP A 164 8.88 -13.23 1.80
C ASP A 164 9.48 -12.30 2.86
N GLU A 165 10.07 -11.19 2.43
CA GLU A 165 10.61 -10.21 3.38
C GLU A 165 9.51 -9.57 4.22
N THR A 166 8.38 -9.24 3.61
CA THR A 166 7.23 -8.67 4.31
C THR A 166 6.68 -9.68 5.33
N GLU A 167 6.53 -10.94 4.94
CA GLU A 167 6.06 -12.00 5.82
C GLU A 167 7.03 -12.27 6.96
N ARG A 168 8.33 -12.22 6.68
CA ARG A 168 9.36 -12.37 7.70
C ARG A 168 9.24 -11.28 8.77
N ARG A 169 9.12 -10.03 8.35
CA ARG A 169 8.96 -8.89 9.26
C ARG A 169 7.69 -9.02 10.09
N ARG A 170 6.60 -9.43 9.43
CA ARG A 170 5.32 -9.63 10.10
C ARG A 170 5.44 -10.72 11.19
N SER A 171 6.07 -11.84 10.87
CA SER A 171 6.25 -12.94 11.81
C SER A 171 7.11 -12.55 13.01
N ILE A 172 8.17 -11.78 12.79
CA ILE A 172 9.04 -11.29 13.86
C ILE A 172 8.25 -10.38 14.81
N GLN A 173 7.46 -9.46 14.25
CA GLN A 173 6.65 -8.56 15.05
C GLN A 173 5.57 -9.30 15.82
N MET A 174 4.93 -10.29 15.19
CA MET A 174 3.91 -11.12 15.86
C MET A 174 4.51 -11.85 17.07
N ALA A 175 5.69 -12.46 16.90
CA ALA A 175 6.36 -13.16 17.99
C ALA A 175 6.73 -12.20 19.12
N HIS A 176 7.21 -11.00 18.78
CA HIS A 176 7.52 -9.97 19.76
C HIS A 176 6.27 -9.54 20.55
N ASN A 177 5.18 -9.30 19.84
CA ASN A 177 3.90 -8.89 20.45
C ASN A 177 3.40 -9.95 21.43
N GLU A 178 3.47 -11.21 21.02
CA GLU A 178 3.04 -12.33 21.86
C GLU A 178 3.90 -12.44 23.12
N ALA A 179 5.22 -12.32 22.96
CA ALA A 179 6.16 -12.41 24.08
C ALA A 179 5.97 -11.27 25.10
N HIS A 180 5.53 -10.09 24.66
CA HIS A 180 5.41 -8.90 25.49
C HIS A 180 3.96 -8.50 25.79
N GLY A 181 2.98 -9.29 25.36
CA GLY A 181 1.57 -9.01 25.62
C GLY A 181 1.08 -7.75 24.91
N ILE A 182 1.63 -7.42 23.75
CA ILE A 182 1.28 -6.22 23.00
C ILE A 182 0.16 -6.52 22.02
N THR A 183 -0.87 -5.68 22.00
CA THR A 183 -1.94 -5.74 21.01
C THR A 183 -1.69 -4.63 19.97
N PRO A 184 -1.60 -4.97 18.66
CA PRO A 184 -1.43 -3.97 17.62
C PRO A 184 -2.59 -2.97 17.63
N THR A 185 -2.27 -1.68 17.56
CA THR A 185 -3.28 -0.64 17.58
C THR A 185 -2.94 0.44 16.56
N THR A 186 -3.90 0.77 15.71
CA THR A 186 -3.77 1.88 14.77
C THR A 186 -3.74 3.20 15.53
N ILE A 187 -2.72 4.03 15.26
CA ILE A 187 -2.62 5.37 15.83
C ILE A 187 -3.35 6.32 14.90
N ARG A 188 -4.43 6.90 15.38
CA ARG A 188 -5.22 7.89 14.64
C ARG A 188 -4.91 9.27 15.19
N LYS A 189 -4.67 10.21 14.29
CA LYS A 189 -4.43 11.61 14.65
C LYS A 189 -5.67 12.44 14.44
#